data_cdf8f5459eb3d0a2c8026c93d711e0ed
#
_entry.id   cdf8f5459eb3d0a2c8026c93d711e0ed
#
_cell.length_a   1.000
_cell.length_b   1.000
_cell.length_c   1.000
_cell.angle_alpha   90.00
_cell.angle_beta   90.00
_cell.angle_gamma   90.00
#
_symmetry.space_group_name_H-M   'P 1'
#
loop_
_entity.id
_entity.type
_entity.pdbx_description
1 polymer ?
#
loop_
_entity_poly.entity_id
_entity_poly.type
_entity_poly.pdbx_seq_one_letter_code
_entity_poly.pdbx_strand_id
1 'polypeptide(L)'
;MKFMNKDLAGETLYTDGNFPVLLGTTAENLKAAAAGENEEYTDMYPSFAKTAREEGFEEIATALESIAIAEKHHEARYLKLLEALENGTTFKRESPVVWKCNNCGFIYEGLEAPERCPACDHPKAHFEVNTFFLG
;
A
#
# COMPACT_ATOMS: atom_id res chain seq x y z
N MET A 1 18.34 -0.42 3.03
CA MET A 1 19.20 -0.01 4.17
C MET A 1 20.06 -1.16 4.72
N LYS A 2 19.57 -2.42 4.83
CA LYS A 2 20.32 -3.57 5.38
C LYS A 2 21.70 -3.79 4.71
N PHE A 3 21.75 -3.81 3.39
CA PHE A 3 22.98 -4.02 2.61
C PHE A 3 23.85 -2.78 2.57
N MET A 4 23.28 -1.59 2.41
CA MET A 4 24.00 -0.32 2.39
C MET A 4 24.76 -0.04 3.69
N ASN A 5 24.16 -0.39 4.84
CA ASN A 5 24.85 -0.23 6.13
C ASN A 5 26.07 -1.14 6.29
N LYS A 6 26.09 -2.29 5.60
CA LYS A 6 27.20 -3.22 5.63
C LYS A 6 28.40 -2.71 4.83
N ASP A 7 28.13 -2.22 3.61
CA ASP A 7 29.18 -1.99 2.62
C ASP A 7 29.49 -0.50 2.40
N LEU A 8 28.55 0.40 2.75
CA LEU A 8 28.59 1.84 2.46
C LEU A 8 28.40 2.71 3.71
N ALA A 9 28.59 2.15 4.91
CA ALA A 9 28.42 2.91 6.15
C ALA A 9 29.43 4.07 6.23
N GLY A 10 28.92 5.30 6.33
CA GLY A 10 29.73 6.53 6.38
C GLY A 10 29.99 7.18 5.01
N GLU A 11 29.59 6.54 3.91
CA GLU A 11 29.72 7.10 2.58
C GLU A 11 28.48 7.95 2.21
N THR A 12 28.71 9.00 1.40
CA THR A 12 27.62 9.79 0.82
C THR A 12 27.34 9.28 -0.59
N LEU A 13 26.13 8.83 -0.83
CA LEU A 13 25.69 8.39 -2.15
C LEU A 13 24.81 9.48 -2.79
N TYR A 14 25.10 9.79 -4.06
CA TYR A 14 24.26 10.65 -4.89
C TYR A 14 23.56 9.77 -5.91
N THR A 15 22.25 9.91 -6.01
CA THR A 15 21.44 9.20 -6.99
C THR A 15 20.63 10.19 -7.82
N ASP A 16 20.62 10.01 -9.13
CA ASP A 16 19.72 10.70 -10.03
C ASP A 16 18.56 9.79 -10.40
N GLY A 17 17.35 10.32 -10.45
CA GLY A 17 16.18 9.55 -10.83
C GLY A 17 14.99 10.44 -11.19
N ASN A 18 14.19 10.01 -12.14
CA ASN A 18 12.89 10.58 -12.44
C ASN A 18 11.85 9.85 -11.60
N PHE A 19 11.18 10.59 -10.72
CA PHE A 19 10.11 10.05 -9.89
C PHE A 19 8.77 10.61 -10.37
N PRO A 20 7.83 9.79 -10.84
CA PRO A 20 6.51 10.25 -11.22
C PRO A 20 5.77 10.78 -9.99
N VAL A 21 5.20 11.97 -10.12
CA VAL A 21 4.33 12.57 -9.09
C VAL A 21 3.00 12.92 -9.73
N LEU A 22 1.93 12.31 -9.24
CA LEU A 22 0.57 12.64 -9.63
C LEU A 22 -0.16 13.30 -8.46
N LEU A 23 -0.76 14.46 -8.71
CA LEU A 23 -1.69 15.13 -7.80
C LEU A 23 -3.05 15.20 -8.49
N GLY A 24 -3.93 14.29 -8.14
CA GLY A 24 -5.26 14.16 -8.73
C GLY A 24 -6.32 13.84 -7.69
N THR A 25 -7.48 13.43 -8.15
CA THR A 25 -8.53 12.86 -7.31
C THR A 25 -8.06 11.57 -6.64
N THR A 26 -8.76 11.12 -5.61
CA THR A 26 -8.43 9.85 -4.94
C THR A 26 -8.40 8.66 -5.91
N ALA A 27 -9.34 8.61 -6.87
CA ALA A 27 -9.37 7.55 -7.88
C ALA A 27 -8.14 7.60 -8.81
N GLU A 28 -7.76 8.78 -9.30
CA GLU A 28 -6.57 8.95 -10.12
C GLU A 28 -5.29 8.61 -9.38
N ASN A 29 -5.17 9.02 -8.12
CA ASN A 29 -4.03 8.70 -7.27
C ASN A 29 -3.92 7.18 -7.01
N LEU A 30 -5.04 6.48 -6.77
CA LEU A 30 -5.07 5.02 -6.61
C LEU A 30 -4.67 4.29 -7.89
N LYS A 31 -5.13 4.77 -9.06
CA LYS A 31 -4.72 4.22 -10.37
C LYS A 31 -3.23 4.39 -10.62
N ALA A 32 -2.69 5.58 -10.33
CA ALA A 32 -1.27 5.85 -10.50
C ALA A 32 -0.41 5.00 -9.55
N ALA A 33 -0.83 4.87 -8.28
CA ALA A 33 -0.14 4.01 -7.32
C ALA A 33 -0.13 2.54 -7.77
N ALA A 34 -1.29 2.00 -8.19
CA ALA A 34 -1.36 0.63 -8.71
C ALA A 34 -0.47 0.42 -9.94
N ALA A 35 -0.41 1.40 -10.86
CA ALA A 35 0.46 1.32 -12.04
C ALA A 35 1.95 1.35 -11.68
N GLY A 36 2.34 2.14 -10.67
CA GLY A 36 3.70 2.16 -10.16
C GLY A 36 4.13 0.81 -9.58
N GLU A 37 3.32 0.25 -8.69
CA GLU A 37 3.59 -1.09 -8.12
C GLU A 37 3.67 -2.17 -9.22
N ASN A 38 2.81 -2.08 -10.25
CA ASN A 38 2.85 -2.99 -11.39
C ASN A 38 4.19 -2.92 -12.13
N GLU A 39 4.69 -1.72 -12.44
CA GLU A 39 6.01 -1.52 -13.06
C GLU A 39 7.13 -2.05 -12.16
N GLU A 40 7.04 -1.82 -10.87
CA GLU A 40 8.05 -2.27 -9.90
C GLU A 40 8.19 -3.79 -9.89
N TYR A 41 7.10 -4.56 -9.82
CA TYR A 41 7.21 -6.01 -9.75
C TYR A 41 7.32 -6.73 -11.09
N THR A 42 6.91 -6.10 -12.21
CA THR A 42 6.99 -6.73 -13.54
C THR A 42 8.31 -6.43 -14.25
N ASP A 43 8.94 -5.29 -13.99
CA ASP A 43 10.14 -4.84 -14.70
C ASP A 43 11.28 -4.43 -13.76
N MET A 44 11.06 -3.44 -12.89
CA MET A 44 12.13 -2.78 -12.15
C MET A 44 12.88 -3.74 -11.21
N TYR A 45 12.20 -4.36 -10.24
CA TYR A 45 12.85 -5.28 -9.30
C TYR A 45 13.39 -6.56 -9.97
N PRO A 46 12.68 -7.21 -10.93
CA PRO A 46 13.24 -8.32 -11.69
C PRO A 46 14.51 -7.97 -12.45
N SER A 47 14.57 -6.80 -13.10
CA SER A 47 15.77 -6.38 -13.84
C SER A 47 16.93 -6.05 -12.90
N PHE A 48 16.66 -5.41 -11.75
CA PHE A 48 17.69 -5.16 -10.72
C PHE A 48 18.19 -6.47 -10.10
N ALA A 49 17.31 -7.41 -9.82
CA ALA A 49 17.69 -8.74 -9.29
C ALA A 49 18.59 -9.50 -10.28
N LYS A 50 18.26 -9.43 -11.56
CA LYS A 50 19.09 -10.03 -12.62
C LYS A 50 20.49 -9.41 -12.64
N THR A 51 20.59 -8.08 -12.66
CA THR A 51 21.88 -7.35 -12.63
C THR A 51 22.69 -7.71 -11.38
N ALA A 52 22.05 -7.68 -10.21
CA ALA A 52 22.71 -8.05 -8.96
C ALA A 52 23.29 -9.47 -9.00
N ARG A 53 22.56 -10.43 -9.60
CA ARG A 53 23.04 -11.81 -9.74
C ARG A 53 24.19 -11.91 -10.73
N GLU A 54 24.14 -11.20 -11.85
CA GLU A 54 25.22 -11.15 -12.83
C GLU A 54 26.51 -10.53 -12.25
N GLU A 55 26.38 -9.61 -11.33
CA GLU A 55 27.48 -8.98 -10.58
C GLU A 55 27.95 -9.80 -9.35
N GLY A 56 27.32 -10.93 -9.05
CA GLY A 56 27.69 -11.82 -7.95
C GLY A 56 27.08 -11.48 -6.60
N PHE A 57 26.05 -10.61 -6.56
CA PHE A 57 25.33 -10.21 -5.34
C PHE A 57 24.06 -11.03 -5.13
N GLU A 58 24.19 -12.35 -4.92
CA GLU A 58 23.06 -13.27 -4.84
C GLU A 58 22.06 -12.94 -3.71
N GLU A 59 22.55 -12.50 -2.53
CA GLU A 59 21.68 -12.09 -1.42
C GLU A 59 20.85 -10.85 -1.76
N ILE A 60 21.41 -9.91 -2.52
CA ILE A 60 20.73 -8.72 -2.97
C ILE A 60 19.68 -9.10 -4.02
N ALA A 61 20.03 -9.95 -4.99
CA ALA A 61 19.09 -10.44 -5.99
C ALA A 61 17.88 -11.12 -5.35
N THR A 62 18.09 -12.02 -4.40
CA THR A 62 17.03 -12.69 -3.65
C THR A 62 16.14 -11.71 -2.87
N ALA A 63 16.73 -10.66 -2.28
CA ALA A 63 15.96 -9.64 -1.58
C ALA A 63 15.08 -8.84 -2.54
N LEU A 64 15.59 -8.45 -3.71
CA LEU A 64 14.84 -7.72 -4.74
C LEU A 64 13.68 -8.55 -5.30
N GLU A 65 13.88 -9.84 -5.56
CA GLU A 65 12.81 -10.76 -5.96
C GLU A 65 11.72 -10.89 -4.87
N SER A 66 12.11 -10.89 -3.61
CA SER A 66 11.16 -10.93 -2.49
C SER A 66 10.37 -9.62 -2.35
N ILE A 67 11.00 -8.47 -2.64
CA ILE A 67 10.32 -7.18 -2.70
C ILE A 67 9.29 -7.18 -3.82
N ALA A 68 9.63 -7.66 -5.03
CA ALA A 68 8.70 -7.75 -6.14
C ALA A 68 7.40 -8.51 -5.78
N ILE A 69 7.48 -9.53 -4.93
CA ILE A 69 6.29 -10.24 -4.41
C ILE A 69 5.42 -9.32 -3.54
N ALA A 70 6.04 -8.46 -2.72
CA ALA A 70 5.33 -7.50 -1.89
C ALA A 70 4.63 -6.43 -2.74
N GLU A 71 5.30 -5.90 -3.78
CA GLU A 71 4.74 -4.87 -4.64
C GLU A 71 3.53 -5.38 -5.44
N LYS A 72 3.55 -6.64 -5.87
CA LYS A 72 2.36 -7.29 -6.44
C LYS A 72 1.16 -7.31 -5.47
N HIS A 73 1.42 -7.46 -4.18
CA HIS A 73 0.37 -7.38 -3.16
C HIS A 73 -0.11 -5.94 -2.94
N HIS A 74 0.79 -4.96 -3.00
CA HIS A 74 0.46 -3.54 -2.90
C HIS A 74 -0.44 -3.11 -4.06
N GLU A 75 -0.13 -3.47 -5.30
CA GLU A 75 -1.01 -3.23 -6.46
C GLU A 75 -2.42 -3.78 -6.20
N ALA A 76 -2.54 -5.04 -5.79
CA ALA A 76 -3.82 -5.66 -5.53
C ALA A 76 -4.64 -4.91 -4.44
N ARG A 77 -3.99 -4.31 -3.44
CA ARG A 77 -4.63 -3.47 -2.42
C ARG A 77 -5.14 -2.16 -3.02
N TYR A 78 -4.32 -1.46 -3.83
CA TYR A 78 -4.74 -0.22 -4.47
C TYR A 78 -5.90 -0.43 -5.42
N LEU A 79 -5.89 -1.52 -6.21
CA LEU A 79 -7.00 -1.86 -7.11
C LEU A 79 -8.30 -2.17 -6.35
N LYS A 80 -8.23 -2.88 -5.22
CA LYS A 80 -9.42 -3.12 -4.36
C LYS A 80 -9.96 -1.84 -3.74
N LEU A 81 -9.09 -0.92 -3.32
CA LEU A 81 -9.52 0.38 -2.80
C LEU A 81 -10.19 1.22 -3.89
N LEU A 82 -9.62 1.20 -5.10
CA LEU A 82 -10.20 1.87 -6.27
C LEU A 82 -11.58 1.31 -6.60
N GLU A 83 -11.72 -0.01 -6.69
CA GLU A 83 -12.98 -0.69 -6.92
C GLU A 83 -14.03 -0.32 -5.87
N ALA A 84 -13.66 -0.34 -4.59
CA ALA A 84 -14.54 0.05 -3.51
C ALA A 84 -14.99 1.51 -3.60
N LEU A 85 -14.09 2.41 -4.02
CA LEU A 85 -14.38 3.82 -4.23
C LEU A 85 -15.35 4.02 -5.40
N GLU A 86 -15.08 3.39 -6.54
CA GLU A 86 -15.90 3.52 -7.77
C GLU A 86 -17.29 2.91 -7.59
N ASN A 87 -17.42 1.83 -6.84
CA ASN A 87 -18.70 1.17 -6.51
C ASN A 87 -19.44 1.80 -5.31
N GLY A 88 -18.86 2.82 -4.66
CA GLY A 88 -19.45 3.46 -3.48
C GLY A 88 -19.52 2.55 -2.25
N THR A 89 -18.68 1.52 -2.19
CA THR A 89 -18.67 0.52 -1.11
C THR A 89 -17.58 0.77 -0.06
N THR A 90 -16.79 1.83 -0.17
CA THR A 90 -15.72 2.15 0.79
C THR A 90 -16.23 2.16 2.23
N PHE A 91 -17.38 2.80 2.48
CA PHE A 91 -17.97 2.95 3.81
C PHE A 91 -19.35 2.28 3.93
N LYS A 92 -19.72 1.42 2.97
CA LYS A 92 -21.01 0.75 2.92
C LYS A 92 -20.84 -0.72 2.54
N ARG A 93 -21.73 -1.58 3.06
CA ARG A 93 -21.77 -3.02 2.77
C ARG A 93 -23.22 -3.46 2.57
N GLU A 94 -23.40 -4.59 1.88
CA GLU A 94 -24.71 -5.19 1.66
C GLU A 94 -25.25 -5.91 2.92
N SER A 95 -24.36 -6.36 3.78
CA SER A 95 -24.68 -6.94 5.07
C SER A 95 -23.99 -6.19 6.21
N PRO A 96 -24.53 -6.23 7.44
CA PRO A 96 -23.90 -5.57 8.58
C PRO A 96 -22.48 -6.07 8.80
N VAL A 97 -21.55 -5.14 9.02
CA VAL A 97 -20.17 -5.41 9.39
C VAL A 97 -19.77 -4.55 10.59
N VAL A 98 -18.70 -4.93 11.23
CA VAL A 98 -18.14 -4.15 12.33
C VAL A 98 -17.22 -3.08 11.76
N TRP A 99 -17.56 -1.82 12.00
CA TRP A 99 -16.76 -0.65 11.69
C TRP A 99 -15.92 -0.24 12.89
N LYS A 100 -14.67 0.09 12.68
CA LYS A 100 -13.77 0.59 13.71
C LYS A 100 -13.27 1.99 13.35
N CYS A 101 -13.36 2.92 14.30
CA CYS A 101 -12.73 4.23 14.18
C CYS A 101 -11.23 4.11 14.46
N ASN A 102 -10.40 4.43 13.48
CA ASN A 102 -8.94 4.36 13.57
C ASN A 102 -8.33 5.42 14.48
N ASN A 103 -9.10 6.46 14.81
CA ASN A 103 -8.62 7.48 15.75
C ASN A 103 -8.75 7.06 17.22
N CYS A 104 -9.91 6.51 17.63
CA CYS A 104 -10.19 6.23 19.04
C CYS A 104 -10.53 4.76 19.37
N GLY A 105 -10.66 3.90 18.34
CA GLY A 105 -11.00 2.50 18.54
C GLY A 105 -12.50 2.23 18.74
N PHE A 106 -13.39 3.22 18.65
CA PHE A 106 -14.83 3.02 18.75
C PHE A 106 -15.32 2.01 17.72
N ILE A 107 -16.17 1.08 18.15
CA ILE A 107 -16.73 0.00 17.35
C ILE A 107 -18.22 0.24 17.12
N TYR A 108 -18.66 0.03 15.87
CA TYR A 108 -20.06 0.15 15.46
C TYR A 108 -20.41 -0.97 14.49
N GLU A 109 -21.51 -1.66 14.69
CA GLU A 109 -22.03 -2.68 13.76
C GLU A 109 -23.19 -2.09 12.93
N GLY A 110 -23.09 -2.22 11.61
CA GLY A 110 -24.10 -1.71 10.70
C GLY A 110 -23.73 -1.84 9.23
N LEU A 111 -24.66 -1.49 8.35
CA LEU A 111 -24.46 -1.53 6.89
C LEU A 111 -23.51 -0.43 6.41
N GLU A 112 -23.43 0.69 7.12
CA GLU A 112 -22.67 1.86 6.73
C GLU A 112 -21.94 2.45 7.94
N ALA A 113 -20.71 2.91 7.73
CA ALA A 113 -19.96 3.61 8.76
C ALA A 113 -20.65 4.92 9.17
N PRO A 114 -20.64 5.31 10.46
CA PRO A 114 -21.21 6.58 10.91
C PRO A 114 -20.57 7.77 10.21
N GLU A 115 -21.35 8.82 9.89
CA GLU A 115 -20.85 10.06 9.30
C GLU A 115 -19.80 10.74 10.20
N ARG A 116 -20.00 10.64 11.50
CA ARG A 116 -19.06 11.12 12.52
C ARG A 116 -18.99 10.09 13.66
N CYS A 117 -17.79 9.91 14.18
CA CYS A 117 -17.58 9.02 15.32
C CYS A 117 -18.26 9.61 16.57
N PRO A 118 -19.21 8.89 17.23
CA PRO A 118 -19.88 9.41 18.41
C PRO A 118 -18.96 9.55 19.64
N ALA A 119 -17.80 8.90 19.64
CA ALA A 119 -16.86 8.97 20.75
C ALA A 119 -15.81 10.09 20.61
N CYS A 120 -15.39 10.44 19.38
CA CYS A 120 -14.28 11.39 19.19
C CYS A 120 -14.54 12.43 18.08
N ASP A 121 -15.74 12.46 17.52
CA ASP A 121 -16.22 13.39 16.50
C ASP A 121 -15.42 13.44 15.19
N HIS A 122 -14.54 12.46 14.93
CA HIS A 122 -13.82 12.35 13.67
C HIS A 122 -14.78 11.92 12.53
N PRO A 123 -14.54 12.41 11.30
CA PRO A 123 -15.42 12.10 10.17
C PRO A 123 -15.33 10.63 9.74
N LYS A 124 -16.32 10.19 8.93
CA LYS A 124 -16.44 8.84 8.35
C LYS A 124 -15.13 8.30 7.76
N ALA A 125 -14.28 9.16 7.21
CA ALA A 125 -12.99 8.78 6.63
C ALA A 125 -12.03 8.09 7.63
N HIS A 126 -12.28 8.19 8.93
CA HIS A 126 -11.53 7.48 9.97
C HIS A 126 -12.04 6.07 10.27
N PHE A 127 -13.12 5.62 9.62
CA PHE A 127 -13.63 4.28 9.81
C PHE A 127 -13.06 3.30 8.80
N GLU A 128 -12.84 2.08 9.25
CA GLU A 128 -12.56 0.91 8.42
C GLU A 128 -13.39 -0.29 8.89
N VAL A 129 -13.54 -1.30 8.03
CA VAL A 129 -14.09 -2.58 8.46
C VAL A 129 -13.10 -3.23 9.43
N ASN A 130 -13.58 -3.57 10.63
CA ASN A 130 -12.75 -4.22 11.63
C ASN A 130 -12.52 -5.69 11.26
N THR A 131 -11.32 -6.01 10.81
CA THR A 131 -10.90 -7.38 10.48
C THR A 131 -10.17 -8.08 11.62
N PHE A 132 -9.96 -7.40 12.72
CA PHE A 132 -9.09 -7.87 13.82
C PHE A 132 -9.62 -9.13 14.55
N PHE A 133 -10.93 -9.40 14.45
CA PHE A 133 -11.56 -10.54 15.11
C PHE A 133 -12.16 -11.56 14.13
N LEU A 134 -11.80 -11.49 12.84
CA LEU A 134 -12.16 -12.51 11.87
C LEU A 134 -11.06 -13.59 11.83
N GLY A 135 -10.85 -14.21 12.97
CA GLY A 135 -10.01 -15.40 13.12
C GLY A 135 -10.87 -16.65 13.09
#